data_3c681b9d08d37dc3a2c600dd244bdbb9
#
_entry.id   3c681b9d08d37dc3a2c600dd244bdbb9
#
_cell.length_a   1.000
_cell.length_b   1.000
_cell.length_c   1.000
_cell.angle_alpha   90.00
_cell.angle_beta   90.00
_cell.angle_gamma   90.00
#
_symmetry.space_group_name_H-M   'P 1'
#
loop_
_entity.id
_entity.type
_entity.pdbx_description
1 polymer ?
#
loop_
_entity_poly.entity_id
_entity_poly.type
_entity_poly.pdbx_seq_one_letter_code
_entity_poly.pdbx_strand_id
1 'polypeptide(L)'
;KRKIKRVKMLKDSGRTKTKLLNEADKLYQIKYKKKYPKSAISGEPTEAIHHFIYKSDSNNCRFDGDNAVPVTIAEHRQIHDNAKHTGALYNKITLWLGTEKQQRLEEKRKIDCKLTDNYLKEVINDLSN
;
A
#
# COMPACT_ATOMS: atom_id res chain seq x y z
N LYS A 1 -23.44 -8.76 32.91
CA LYS A 1 -23.39 -9.18 31.47
C LYS A 1 -23.25 -8.00 30.52
N ARG A 2 -23.96 -6.88 30.77
CA ARG A 2 -23.85 -5.68 29.91
C ARG A 2 -22.45 -5.06 29.97
N LYS A 3 -21.80 -5.02 31.14
CA LYS A 3 -20.43 -4.52 31.28
C LYS A 3 -19.42 -5.38 30.48
N ILE A 4 -19.60 -6.69 30.54
CA ILE A 4 -18.74 -7.63 29.81
C ILE A 4 -18.89 -7.45 28.31
N LYS A 5 -20.11 -7.25 27.81
CA LYS A 5 -20.38 -6.97 26.40
C LYS A 5 -19.75 -5.65 25.95
N ARG A 6 -19.84 -4.61 26.78
CA ARG A 6 -19.23 -3.29 26.48
C ARG A 6 -17.73 -3.36 26.36
N VAL A 7 -17.07 -4.02 27.31
CA VAL A 7 -15.62 -4.19 27.28
C VAL A 7 -15.21 -5.01 26.07
N LYS A 8 -15.97 -6.05 25.76
CA LYS A 8 -15.73 -6.89 24.59
C LYS A 8 -15.92 -6.11 23.29
N MET A 9 -16.95 -5.28 23.20
CA MET A 9 -17.20 -4.43 22.03
C MET A 9 -16.07 -3.43 21.79
N LEU A 10 -15.53 -2.81 22.84
CA LEU A 10 -14.41 -1.89 22.73
C LEU A 10 -13.13 -2.59 22.25
N LYS A 11 -12.86 -3.78 22.77
CA LYS A 11 -11.73 -4.60 22.32
C LYS A 11 -11.92 -5.06 20.88
N ASP A 12 -13.13 -5.47 20.54
CA ASP A 12 -13.46 -5.93 19.21
C ASP A 12 -13.38 -4.80 18.17
N SER A 13 -13.69 -3.55 18.58
CA SER A 13 -13.56 -2.38 17.72
C SER A 13 -12.10 -2.18 17.28
N GLY A 14 -11.12 -2.27 18.21
CA GLY A 14 -9.71 -2.20 17.88
C GLY A 14 -9.26 -3.35 16.98
N ARG A 15 -9.72 -4.57 17.25
CA ARG A 15 -9.46 -5.74 16.44
C ARG A 15 -10.07 -5.60 15.05
N THR A 16 -11.27 -5.05 14.96
CA THR A 16 -11.95 -4.81 13.68
C THR A 16 -11.16 -3.87 12.82
N LYS A 17 -10.62 -2.78 13.38
CA LYS A 17 -9.76 -1.85 12.64
C LYS A 17 -8.51 -2.53 12.12
N THR A 18 -7.83 -3.34 12.94
CA THR A 18 -6.65 -4.10 12.54
C THR A 18 -6.98 -5.10 11.44
N LYS A 19 -8.10 -5.81 11.56
CA LYS A 19 -8.57 -6.74 10.53
C LYS A 19 -8.87 -6.03 9.23
N LEU A 20 -9.54 -4.89 9.28
CA LEU A 20 -9.86 -4.09 8.09
C LEU A 20 -8.59 -3.61 7.39
N LEU A 21 -7.61 -3.13 8.16
CA LEU A 21 -6.34 -2.69 7.61
C LEU A 21 -5.59 -3.83 6.93
N ASN A 22 -5.51 -4.98 7.59
CA ASN A 22 -4.85 -6.17 7.05
C ASN A 22 -5.55 -6.66 5.79
N GLU A 23 -6.88 -6.64 5.76
CA GLU A 23 -7.65 -7.04 4.60
C GLU A 23 -7.42 -6.10 3.43
N ALA A 24 -7.44 -4.78 3.68
CA ALA A 24 -7.18 -3.78 2.66
C ALA A 24 -5.77 -3.94 2.08
N ASP A 25 -4.76 -4.13 2.92
CA ASP A 25 -3.39 -4.36 2.48
C ASP A 25 -3.27 -5.63 1.62
N LYS A 26 -3.94 -6.69 2.02
CA LYS A 26 -3.94 -7.97 1.30
C LYS A 26 -4.61 -7.83 -0.07
N LEU A 27 -5.75 -7.18 -0.13
CA LEU A 27 -6.48 -6.95 -1.38
C LEU A 27 -5.67 -6.05 -2.33
N TYR A 28 -4.99 -5.05 -1.80
CA TYR A 28 -4.10 -4.21 -2.58
C TYR A 28 -2.99 -5.03 -3.25
N GLN A 29 -2.33 -5.89 -2.49
CA GLN A 29 -1.29 -6.77 -3.01
C GLN A 29 -1.84 -7.70 -4.10
N ILE A 30 -2.98 -8.34 -3.86
CA ILE A 30 -3.60 -9.27 -4.81
C ILE A 30 -3.97 -8.55 -6.10
N LYS A 31 -4.65 -7.41 -6.00
CA LYS A 31 -5.13 -6.65 -7.16
C LYS A 31 -3.97 -6.20 -8.05
N TYR A 32 -2.95 -5.62 -7.46
CA TYR A 32 -1.87 -5.02 -8.25
C TYR A 32 -0.81 -6.03 -8.70
N LYS A 33 -0.63 -7.14 -8.00
CA LYS A 33 0.16 -8.27 -8.55
C LYS A 33 -0.50 -8.84 -9.80
N LYS A 34 -1.81 -8.91 -9.80
CA LYS A 34 -2.57 -9.41 -10.95
C LYS A 34 -2.53 -8.41 -12.13
N LYS A 35 -2.64 -7.12 -11.81
CA LYS A 35 -2.59 -6.05 -12.82
C LYS A 35 -1.21 -5.95 -13.46
N TYR A 36 -0.15 -6.11 -12.66
CA TYR A 36 1.23 -6.00 -13.10
C TYR A 36 1.95 -7.34 -12.90
N PRO A 37 1.84 -8.28 -13.85
CA PRO A 37 2.41 -9.62 -13.67
C PRO A 37 3.94 -9.67 -13.79
N LYS A 38 4.58 -8.57 -14.18
CA LYS A 38 6.04 -8.51 -14.35
C LYS A 38 6.63 -7.37 -13.54
N SER A 39 7.81 -7.62 -12.95
CA SER A 39 8.54 -6.60 -12.18
C SER A 39 8.86 -5.37 -13.01
N ALA A 40 8.69 -4.20 -12.42
CA ALA A 40 9.07 -2.92 -13.01
C ALA A 40 10.58 -2.77 -13.18
N ILE A 41 11.36 -3.57 -12.47
CA ILE A 41 12.83 -3.48 -12.46
C ILE A 41 13.44 -4.49 -13.42
N SER A 42 13.10 -5.77 -13.29
CA SER A 42 13.74 -6.87 -14.03
C SER A 42 12.88 -7.52 -15.09
N GLY A 43 11.55 -7.30 -15.05
CA GLY A 43 10.62 -8.02 -15.91
C GLY A 43 10.34 -9.45 -15.47
N GLU A 44 10.95 -9.91 -14.39
CA GLU A 44 10.65 -11.22 -13.78
C GLU A 44 9.23 -11.25 -13.24
N PRO A 45 8.65 -12.43 -12.97
CA PRO A 45 7.31 -12.50 -12.39
C PRO A 45 7.20 -11.70 -11.08
N THR A 46 6.13 -10.92 -10.95
CA THR A 46 5.87 -10.11 -9.77
C THR A 46 5.61 -10.98 -8.55
N GLU A 47 6.31 -10.71 -7.45
CA GLU A 47 6.14 -11.42 -6.19
C GLU A 47 5.60 -10.54 -5.08
N ALA A 48 5.79 -9.23 -5.18
CA ALA A 48 5.32 -8.26 -4.20
C ALA A 48 5.03 -6.92 -4.86
N ILE A 49 4.17 -6.12 -4.22
CA ILE A 49 3.91 -4.75 -4.62
C ILE A 49 4.61 -3.83 -3.61
N HIS A 50 5.55 -3.04 -4.11
CA HIS A 50 6.24 -2.01 -3.34
C HIS A 50 5.45 -0.72 -3.43
N HIS A 51 5.36 0.01 -2.30
CA HIS A 51 4.75 1.34 -2.28
C HIS A 51 5.81 2.38 -2.63
N PHE A 52 5.62 3.10 -3.72
CA PHE A 52 6.57 4.15 -4.13
C PHE A 52 6.72 5.19 -3.03
N ILE A 53 5.61 5.73 -2.53
CA ILE A 53 5.58 6.50 -1.29
C ILE A 53 5.27 5.50 -0.18
N TYR A 54 6.17 5.37 0.78
CA TYR A 54 6.10 4.34 1.81
C TYR A 54 4.83 4.49 2.65
N LYS A 55 4.29 3.35 3.10
CA LYS A 55 3.12 3.33 3.99
C LYS A 55 3.33 4.17 5.24
N SER A 56 4.56 4.21 5.76
CA SER A 56 4.92 5.03 6.92
C SER A 56 4.92 6.52 6.65
N ASP A 57 5.00 6.92 5.37
CA ASP A 57 5.08 8.34 4.98
C ASP A 57 3.74 8.93 4.57
N SER A 58 2.78 8.10 4.16
CA SER A 58 1.47 8.61 3.74
C SER A 58 0.38 7.54 3.83
N ASN A 59 -0.63 7.78 4.66
CA ASN A 59 -1.85 6.99 4.67
C ASN A 59 -2.66 7.22 3.39
N ASN A 60 -2.63 8.45 2.87
CA ASN A 60 -3.43 8.84 1.71
C ASN A 60 -2.98 8.15 0.43
N CYS A 61 -1.69 7.83 0.30
CA CYS A 61 -1.15 7.11 -0.85
C CYS A 61 -1.13 5.59 -0.68
N ARG A 62 -1.38 5.09 0.51
CA ARG A 62 -1.22 3.67 0.87
C ARG A 62 -1.97 2.72 -0.05
N PHE A 63 -3.19 3.07 -0.44
CA PHE A 63 -4.05 2.23 -1.27
C PHE A 63 -4.24 2.77 -2.68
N ASP A 64 -3.47 3.79 -3.06
CA ASP A 64 -3.53 4.38 -4.39
C ASP A 64 -2.87 3.45 -5.41
N GLY A 65 -3.56 3.19 -6.52
CA GLY A 65 -3.05 2.31 -7.57
C GLY A 65 -1.79 2.83 -8.25
N ASP A 66 -1.63 4.15 -8.35
CA ASP A 66 -0.43 4.75 -8.94
C ASP A 66 0.79 4.57 -8.05
N ASN A 67 0.58 4.27 -6.77
CA ASN A 67 1.65 4.03 -5.81
C ASN A 67 2.15 2.57 -5.83
N ALA A 68 1.51 1.71 -6.60
CA ALA A 68 1.82 0.29 -6.67
C ALA A 68 2.96 0.04 -7.65
N VAL A 69 4.06 -0.53 -7.17
CA VAL A 69 5.21 -0.88 -8.00
C VAL A 69 5.46 -2.38 -7.92
N PRO A 70 5.30 -3.13 -9.02
CA PRO A 70 5.54 -4.57 -9.00
C PRO A 70 7.04 -4.87 -8.92
N VAL A 71 7.42 -5.76 -8.02
CA VAL A 71 8.82 -6.14 -7.80
C VAL A 71 8.90 -7.61 -7.41
N THR A 72 10.10 -8.17 -7.46
CA THR A 72 10.38 -9.46 -6.83
C THR A 72 10.67 -9.25 -5.34
N ILE A 73 10.63 -10.32 -4.54
CA ILE A 73 10.97 -10.25 -3.12
C ILE A 73 12.41 -9.79 -2.93
N ALA A 74 13.34 -10.28 -3.75
CA ALA A 74 14.74 -9.89 -3.70
C ALA A 74 14.93 -8.39 -4.00
N GLU A 75 14.24 -7.89 -5.02
CA GLU A 75 14.26 -6.47 -5.36
C GLU A 75 13.69 -5.62 -4.25
N HIS A 76 12.58 -6.06 -3.65
CA HIS A 76 11.94 -5.35 -2.55
C HIS A 76 12.88 -5.21 -1.35
N ARG A 77 13.60 -6.28 -1.02
CA ARG A 77 14.63 -6.23 0.03
C ARG A 77 15.75 -5.26 -0.29
N GLN A 78 16.26 -5.27 -1.51
CA GLN A 78 17.30 -4.35 -1.94
C GLN A 78 16.87 -2.89 -1.85
N ILE A 79 15.62 -2.60 -2.24
CA ILE A 79 15.07 -1.25 -2.13
C ILE A 79 15.08 -0.79 -0.67
N HIS A 80 14.64 -1.65 0.26
CA HIS A 80 14.56 -1.31 1.67
C HIS A 80 15.93 -1.30 2.37
N ASP A 81 16.94 -1.96 1.81
CA ASP A 81 18.31 -1.91 2.32
C ASP A 81 19.00 -0.59 1.97
N ASN A 82 18.53 0.11 0.95
CA ASN A 82 19.05 1.42 0.57
C ASN A 82 18.34 2.53 1.33
N ALA A 83 18.97 3.71 1.39
CA ALA A 83 18.28 4.90 1.86
C ALA A 83 17.07 5.19 0.97
N LYS A 84 15.99 5.71 1.56
CA LYS A 84 14.75 6.02 0.82
C LYS A 84 15.06 6.88 -0.40
N HIS A 85 14.42 6.53 -1.51
CA HIS A 85 14.48 7.31 -2.76
C HIS A 85 15.89 7.44 -3.32
N THR A 86 16.73 6.42 -3.13
CA THR A 86 18.11 6.37 -3.66
C THR A 86 18.42 5.04 -4.33
N GLY A 87 19.43 5.05 -5.20
CA GLY A 87 19.99 3.87 -5.78
C GLY A 87 19.47 3.55 -7.18
N ALA A 88 20.10 2.57 -7.83
CA ALA A 88 19.79 2.18 -9.19
C ALA A 88 18.37 1.62 -9.34
N LEU A 89 17.89 0.86 -8.33
CA LEU A 89 16.53 0.31 -8.37
C LEU A 89 15.50 1.42 -8.29
N TYR A 90 15.72 2.40 -7.43
CA TYR A 90 14.84 3.56 -7.33
C TYR A 90 14.76 4.30 -8.67
N ASN A 91 15.89 4.50 -9.34
CA ASN A 91 15.94 5.17 -10.64
C ASN A 91 15.13 4.40 -11.70
N LYS A 92 15.21 3.07 -11.70
CA LYS A 92 14.39 2.24 -12.60
C LYS A 92 12.92 2.36 -12.30
N ILE A 93 12.55 2.40 -11.03
CA ILE A 93 11.16 2.57 -10.60
C ILE A 93 10.61 3.93 -11.06
N THR A 94 11.37 5.01 -10.89
CA THR A 94 10.93 6.35 -11.33
C THR A 94 10.70 6.42 -12.82
N LEU A 95 11.55 5.79 -13.61
CA LEU A 95 11.38 5.70 -15.06
C LEU A 95 10.13 4.91 -15.43
N TRP A 96 9.90 3.78 -14.77
CA TRP A 96 8.72 2.96 -15.01
C TRP A 96 7.43 3.68 -14.62
N LEU A 97 7.43 4.37 -13.48
CA LEU A 97 6.27 5.05 -12.94
C LEU A 97 5.87 6.27 -13.79
N GLY A 98 6.86 7.07 -14.19
CA GLY A 98 6.65 8.28 -14.95
C GLY A 98 6.43 9.51 -14.09
N THR A 99 6.69 10.68 -14.66
CA THR A 99 6.67 11.97 -13.96
C THR A 99 5.26 12.36 -13.50
N GLU A 100 4.24 12.11 -14.32
CA GLU A 100 2.86 12.49 -13.99
C GLU A 100 2.35 11.79 -12.73
N LYS A 101 2.56 10.46 -12.65
CA LYS A 101 2.15 9.70 -11.46
C LYS A 101 2.92 10.14 -10.22
N GLN A 102 4.21 10.40 -10.36
CA GLN A 102 5.04 10.87 -9.25
C GLN A 102 4.54 12.21 -8.72
N GLN A 103 4.24 13.16 -9.60
CA GLN A 103 3.72 14.48 -9.22
C GLN A 103 2.36 14.36 -8.52
N ARG A 104 1.47 13.54 -9.05
CA ARG A 104 0.15 13.32 -8.45
C ARG A 104 0.27 12.72 -7.05
N LEU A 105 1.13 11.73 -6.89
CA LEU A 105 1.37 11.10 -5.59
C LEU A 105 1.99 12.08 -4.60
N GLU A 106 2.92 12.91 -5.05
CA GLU A 106 3.56 13.90 -4.19
C GLU A 106 2.55 14.94 -3.69
N GLU A 107 1.63 15.39 -4.53
CA GLU A 107 0.55 16.28 -4.10
C GLU A 107 -0.40 15.57 -3.12
N LYS A 108 -0.77 14.33 -3.42
CA LYS A 108 -1.65 13.54 -2.56
C LYS A 108 -1.02 13.27 -1.19
N ARG A 109 0.29 13.06 -1.15
CA ARG A 109 1.02 12.81 0.09
C ARG A 109 0.89 13.97 1.10
N LYS A 110 0.75 15.18 0.62
CA LYS A 110 0.62 16.39 1.46
C LYS A 110 -0.71 16.47 2.18
N ILE A 111 -1.70 15.71 1.75
CA ILE A 111 -3.05 15.73 2.32
C ILE A 111 -3.16 14.63 3.37
N ASP A 112 -3.52 15.01 4.60
CA ASP A 112 -3.72 14.06 5.68
C ASP A 112 -4.89 13.13 5.39
N CYS A 113 -4.73 11.88 5.80
CA CYS A 113 -5.77 10.86 5.70
C CYS A 113 -5.72 9.99 6.95
N LYS A 114 -6.86 9.87 7.63
CA LYS A 114 -6.99 8.97 8.77
C LYS A 114 -7.52 7.63 8.30
N LEU A 115 -6.92 6.56 8.80
CA LEU A 115 -7.35 5.20 8.51
C LEU A 115 -8.52 4.81 9.42
N THR A 116 -9.67 5.43 9.18
CA THR A 116 -10.90 5.13 9.93
C THR A 116 -11.52 3.82 9.43
N ASP A 117 -12.38 3.21 10.25
CA ASP A 117 -13.10 2.00 9.84
C ASP A 117 -13.91 2.23 8.57
N ASN A 118 -14.61 3.36 8.47
CA ASN A 118 -15.40 3.70 7.28
C ASN A 118 -14.52 3.85 6.04
N TYR A 119 -13.40 4.54 6.16
CA TYR A 119 -12.45 4.69 5.06
C TYR A 119 -11.93 3.33 4.59
N LEU A 120 -11.53 2.48 5.53
CA LEU A 120 -11.01 1.14 5.21
C LEU A 120 -12.06 0.26 4.55
N LYS A 121 -13.32 0.35 4.98
CA LYS A 121 -14.43 -0.37 4.33
C LYS A 121 -14.63 0.08 2.88
N GLU A 122 -14.54 1.38 2.63
CA GLU A 122 -14.60 1.92 1.26
C GLU A 122 -13.45 1.42 0.42
N VAL A 123 -12.23 1.44 0.96
CA VAL A 123 -11.04 0.93 0.27
C VAL A 123 -11.21 -0.55 -0.08
N ILE A 124 -11.66 -1.36 0.88
CA ILE A 124 -11.89 -2.79 0.66
C ILE A 124 -12.91 -3.00 -0.46
N ASN A 125 -14.00 -2.25 -0.43
CA ASN A 125 -15.02 -2.33 -1.48
C ASN A 125 -14.45 -1.99 -2.85
N ASP A 126 -13.69 -0.91 -2.95
CA ASP A 126 -13.08 -0.48 -4.21
C ASP A 126 -12.04 -1.49 -4.72
N LEU A 127 -11.23 -2.05 -3.82
CA LEU A 127 -10.21 -3.03 -4.19
C LEU A 127 -10.81 -4.38 -4.56
N SER A 128 -12.01 -4.68 -4.10
CA SER A 128 -12.71 -5.95 -4.38
C SER A 128 -13.41 -5.95 -5.73
N ASN A 129 -13.57 -4.81 -6.34
CA ASN A 129 -14.17 -4.66 -7.68
C ASN A 129 -13.08 -4.75 -8.79
#